data_949686b4fe74143b36e77dc373b0d19b
#
_entry.id   949686b4fe74143b36e77dc373b0d19b
#
_cell.length_a   1.000
_cell.length_b   1.000
_cell.length_c   1.000
_cell.angle_alpha   90.00
_cell.angle_beta   90.00
_cell.angle_gamma   90.00
#
_symmetry.space_group_name_H-M   'P 1'
#
loop_
_entity.id
_entity.type
_entity.pdbx_description
1 polymer ?
#
loop_
_entity_poly.entity_id
_entity_poly.type
_entity_poly.pdbx_seq_one_letter_code
_entity_poly.pdbx_strand_id
1 'polypeptide(L)'
;MKRLLILFIIAALAGGTTRTFAYNTASAKDSLLQVLDTLPVGESRFATLYSLAYLDPMSPSCVYYLGKLLDEATQHGNKYYQCLALYAHVVYYYNHQDEENTASWMDKLAETAIENKQYDLYFEGKRAEITIYIIKHQIEYSITQAEEMFKLAQKLNSAKGMSSAKLCLMTAYLSTARFKEGEEAGFEAYRLLPPTATLESRKSVLQEIALACYGIKNKDFLAYLQEYQKVLDTLSDRKNRPESYSYLLLESLYADYFLNEGKLEEARLHLKKMDEYFSPTTYIPCRGLYYNVYAHYYRIIKEYDKALACSQNAIELLSAVTDDEGLRNKIAHAGILTDAGQADKAIPLFQSLLAKKDSFYRALSISQTNEIYQMRNMDNLLLEKEQYKAMVHYAGLGLIAIALLILTPSVIRIYYVRKKLKKEEEEIR
;
A
#
# COMPACT_ATOMS: atom_id res chain seq x y z
N MET A 1 15.50 -1.03 -4.65
CA MET A 1 14.62 -0.75 -3.48
C MET A 1 13.15 -0.61 -3.85
N LYS A 2 12.80 0.09 -4.96
CA LYS A 2 11.41 0.49 -5.25
C LYS A 2 10.40 -0.65 -5.37
N ARG A 3 10.74 -1.80 -5.93
CA ARG A 3 9.76 -2.88 -6.23
C ARG A 3 9.86 -4.11 -5.33
N LEU A 4 10.98 -4.33 -4.63
CA LEU A 4 10.99 -5.30 -3.53
C LEU A 4 10.10 -4.77 -2.37
N LEU A 5 10.21 -3.48 -2.08
CA LEU A 5 9.30 -2.77 -1.19
C LEU A 5 7.84 -2.91 -1.67
N ILE A 6 7.57 -2.74 -2.96
CA ILE A 6 6.25 -2.85 -3.57
C ILE A 6 5.71 -4.29 -3.49
N LEU A 7 6.52 -5.31 -3.76
CA LEU A 7 6.10 -6.71 -3.64
C LEU A 7 5.88 -7.14 -2.19
N PHE A 8 6.66 -6.62 -1.27
CA PHE A 8 6.40 -6.83 0.16
C PHE A 8 5.19 -6.04 0.65
N ILE A 9 4.93 -4.85 0.11
CA ILE A 9 3.69 -4.10 0.34
C ILE A 9 2.49 -4.87 -0.23
N ILE A 10 2.61 -5.46 -1.43
CA ILE A 10 1.62 -6.37 -2.01
C ILE A 10 1.35 -7.55 -1.07
N ALA A 11 2.39 -8.19 -0.54
CA ALA A 11 2.24 -9.29 0.42
C ALA A 11 1.65 -8.83 1.76
N ALA A 12 1.99 -7.62 2.22
CA ALA A 12 1.46 -7.04 3.46
C ALA A 12 0.00 -6.60 3.31
N LEU A 13 -0.38 -6.01 2.16
CA LEU A 13 -1.77 -5.65 1.83
C LEU A 13 -2.66 -6.88 1.65
N ALA A 14 -2.13 -7.98 1.12
CA ALA A 14 -2.84 -9.26 1.01
C ALA A 14 -3.14 -9.93 2.35
N GLY A 15 -2.97 -9.21 3.47
CA GLY A 15 -3.40 -9.67 4.80
C GLY A 15 -2.61 -10.84 5.34
N GLY A 16 -1.27 -10.79 5.29
CA GLY A 16 -0.40 -11.66 6.11
C GLY A 16 -0.55 -13.17 5.94
N THR A 17 -1.22 -13.64 4.91
CA THR A 17 -1.42 -15.07 4.66
C THR A 17 -0.92 -15.49 3.28
N THR A 18 0.29 -15.11 2.90
CA THR A 18 1.02 -15.92 1.94
C THR A 18 1.48 -17.19 2.67
N ARG A 19 0.50 -18.03 2.98
CA ARG A 19 0.77 -19.41 3.35
C ARG A 19 1.55 -20.04 2.20
N THR A 20 2.64 -20.69 2.53
CA THR A 20 3.26 -21.78 1.79
C THR A 20 2.20 -22.80 1.35
N PHE A 21 1.51 -22.54 0.23
CA PHE A 21 0.49 -23.40 -0.34
C PHE A 21 0.90 -23.91 -1.70
N ALA A 22 1.99 -24.68 -1.75
CA ALA A 22 2.23 -25.53 -2.93
C ALA A 22 1.76 -26.97 -2.69
N TYR A 23 1.28 -27.33 -1.50
CA TYR A 23 0.77 -28.67 -1.22
C TYR A 23 -0.65 -28.55 -0.63
N ASN A 24 -1.67 -28.97 -1.37
CA ASN A 24 -3.08 -29.12 -0.99
C ASN A 24 -4.07 -27.97 -1.29
N THR A 25 -3.82 -27.08 -2.22
CA THR A 25 -4.86 -26.10 -2.60
C THR A 25 -6.11 -26.77 -3.19
N ALA A 26 -5.97 -27.84 -3.94
CA ALA A 26 -7.12 -28.59 -4.49
C ALA A 26 -7.97 -29.21 -3.37
N SER A 27 -7.35 -29.94 -2.45
CA SER A 27 -8.06 -30.57 -1.32
C SER A 27 -8.67 -29.56 -0.35
N ALA A 28 -8.01 -28.41 -0.12
CA ALA A 28 -8.55 -27.33 0.69
C ALA A 28 -9.74 -26.65 0.01
N LYS A 29 -9.66 -26.45 -1.30
CA LYS A 29 -10.74 -25.89 -2.11
C LYS A 29 -11.96 -26.80 -2.09
N ASP A 30 -11.79 -28.11 -2.33
CA ASP A 30 -12.87 -29.07 -2.31
C ASP A 30 -13.53 -29.15 -0.93
N SER A 31 -12.76 -29.12 0.15
CA SER A 31 -13.29 -29.09 1.51
C SER A 31 -14.10 -27.82 1.79
N LEU A 32 -13.62 -26.64 1.37
CA LEU A 32 -14.35 -25.38 1.55
C LEU A 32 -15.62 -25.33 0.69
N LEU A 33 -15.60 -25.90 -0.52
CA LEU A 33 -16.80 -26.00 -1.37
C LEU A 33 -17.87 -26.89 -0.75
N GLN A 34 -17.49 -28.07 -0.22
CA GLN A 34 -18.41 -28.95 0.49
C GLN A 34 -19.03 -28.25 1.71
N VAL A 35 -18.23 -27.52 2.48
CA VAL A 35 -18.71 -26.72 3.61
C VAL A 35 -19.66 -25.63 3.14
N LEU A 36 -19.31 -24.90 2.06
CA LEU A 36 -20.10 -23.81 1.51
C LEU A 36 -21.52 -24.29 1.11
N ASP A 37 -21.63 -25.48 0.52
CA ASP A 37 -22.91 -26.05 0.07
C ASP A 37 -23.86 -26.38 1.23
N THR A 38 -23.34 -26.60 2.44
CA THR A 38 -24.12 -26.92 3.63
C THR A 38 -24.44 -25.71 4.50
N LEU A 39 -23.75 -24.59 4.33
CA LEU A 39 -23.91 -23.41 5.17
C LEU A 39 -25.11 -22.55 4.74
N PRO A 40 -26.02 -22.21 5.69
CA PRO A 40 -27.00 -21.15 5.44
C PRO A 40 -26.33 -19.81 5.21
N VAL A 41 -27.04 -18.89 4.58
CA VAL A 41 -26.49 -17.51 4.39
C VAL A 41 -26.31 -16.84 5.74
N GLY A 42 -25.10 -16.34 5.98
CA GLY A 42 -24.69 -15.74 7.23
C GLY A 42 -23.15 -15.65 7.35
N GLU A 43 -22.66 -15.22 8.50
CA GLU A 43 -21.23 -14.92 8.71
C GLU A 43 -20.30 -16.10 8.37
N SER A 44 -20.65 -17.32 8.76
CA SER A 44 -19.83 -18.51 8.45
C SER A 44 -19.73 -18.75 6.94
N ARG A 45 -20.81 -18.55 6.19
CA ARG A 45 -20.84 -18.66 4.73
C ARG A 45 -20.03 -17.53 4.08
N PHE A 46 -20.17 -16.30 4.56
CA PHE A 46 -19.39 -15.16 4.08
C PHE A 46 -17.89 -15.36 4.31
N ALA A 47 -17.50 -15.82 5.51
CA ALA A 47 -16.11 -16.14 5.81
C ALA A 47 -15.56 -17.27 4.92
N THR A 48 -16.40 -18.27 4.57
CA THR A 48 -16.01 -19.36 3.66
C THR A 48 -15.82 -18.86 2.23
N LEU A 49 -16.71 -17.99 1.71
CA LEU A 49 -16.55 -17.35 0.39
C LEU A 49 -15.28 -16.50 0.32
N TYR A 50 -15.01 -15.72 1.36
CA TYR A 50 -13.76 -14.94 1.46
C TYR A 50 -12.52 -15.85 1.47
N SER A 51 -12.56 -16.96 2.23
CA SER A 51 -11.49 -17.94 2.25
C SER A 51 -11.24 -18.59 0.89
N LEU A 52 -12.32 -18.94 0.16
CA LEU A 52 -12.23 -19.47 -1.20
C LEU A 52 -11.58 -18.48 -2.18
N ALA A 53 -11.92 -17.19 -2.08
CA ALA A 53 -11.30 -16.14 -2.89
C ALA A 53 -9.78 -16.06 -2.65
N TYR A 54 -9.36 -16.17 -1.38
CA TYR A 54 -7.95 -16.05 -0.99
C TYR A 54 -7.13 -17.35 -1.10
N LEU A 55 -7.72 -18.47 -1.51
CA LEU A 55 -6.94 -19.69 -1.84
C LEU A 55 -6.01 -19.47 -3.05
N ASP A 56 -6.49 -18.70 -4.03
CA ASP A 56 -5.71 -18.33 -5.21
C ASP A 56 -6.02 -16.86 -5.57
N PRO A 57 -5.40 -15.90 -4.84
CA PRO A 57 -5.77 -14.48 -4.90
C PRO A 57 -5.41 -13.81 -6.23
N MET A 58 -4.64 -14.48 -7.09
CA MET A 58 -4.26 -13.97 -8.41
C MET A 58 -5.13 -14.55 -9.54
N SER A 59 -5.97 -15.52 -9.26
CA SER A 59 -6.78 -16.17 -10.29
C SER A 59 -8.12 -15.48 -10.52
N PRO A 60 -8.74 -15.65 -11.71
CA PRO A 60 -10.11 -15.17 -11.98
C PRO A 60 -11.15 -15.75 -11.02
N SER A 61 -10.89 -16.92 -10.39
CA SER A 61 -11.78 -17.50 -9.39
C SER A 61 -11.88 -16.65 -8.12
N CYS A 62 -10.84 -15.84 -7.81
CA CYS A 62 -10.89 -14.87 -6.72
C CYS A 62 -12.06 -13.91 -6.94
N VAL A 63 -12.10 -13.24 -8.10
CA VAL A 63 -13.16 -12.26 -8.44
C VAL A 63 -14.55 -12.89 -8.40
N TYR A 64 -14.69 -14.14 -8.86
CA TYR A 64 -15.96 -14.88 -8.80
C TYR A 64 -16.47 -15.03 -7.37
N TYR A 65 -15.62 -15.51 -6.43
CA TYR A 65 -16.04 -15.68 -5.05
C TYR A 65 -16.24 -14.35 -4.32
N LEU A 66 -15.46 -13.32 -4.65
CA LEU A 66 -15.65 -11.97 -4.11
C LEU A 66 -16.95 -11.35 -4.59
N GLY A 67 -17.33 -11.52 -5.86
CA GLY A 67 -18.61 -11.09 -6.40
C GLY A 67 -19.77 -11.76 -5.68
N LYS A 68 -19.70 -13.09 -5.50
CA LYS A 68 -20.71 -13.84 -4.76
C LYS A 68 -20.83 -13.40 -3.30
N LEU A 69 -19.68 -13.11 -2.64
CA LEU A 69 -19.67 -12.57 -1.28
C LEU A 69 -20.34 -11.21 -1.22
N LEU A 70 -20.03 -10.32 -2.16
CA LEU A 70 -20.60 -8.97 -2.23
C LEU A 70 -22.12 -9.03 -2.41
N ASP A 71 -22.61 -9.86 -3.33
CA ASP A 71 -24.03 -10.02 -3.61
C ASP A 71 -24.79 -10.56 -2.38
N GLU A 72 -24.31 -11.66 -1.80
CA GLU A 72 -24.94 -12.27 -0.64
C GLU A 72 -24.90 -11.36 0.59
N ALA A 73 -23.76 -10.69 0.86
CA ALA A 73 -23.64 -9.75 1.97
C ALA A 73 -24.55 -8.52 1.80
N THR A 74 -24.69 -8.02 0.57
CA THR A 74 -25.58 -6.89 0.24
C THR A 74 -27.03 -7.27 0.44
N GLN A 75 -27.48 -8.42 -0.08
CA GLN A 75 -28.86 -8.90 0.06
C GLN A 75 -29.28 -9.12 1.52
N HIS A 76 -28.33 -9.54 2.36
CA HIS A 76 -28.57 -9.79 3.79
C HIS A 76 -28.21 -8.59 4.70
N GLY A 77 -27.83 -7.45 4.12
CA GLY A 77 -27.54 -6.22 4.86
C GLY A 77 -26.30 -6.30 5.75
N ASN A 78 -25.39 -7.26 5.52
CA ASN A 78 -24.15 -7.38 6.31
C ASN A 78 -23.10 -6.41 5.80
N LYS A 79 -23.07 -5.24 6.43
CA LYS A 79 -22.22 -4.10 6.04
C LYS A 79 -20.72 -4.38 6.13
N TYR A 80 -20.30 -5.17 7.11
CA TYR A 80 -18.88 -5.54 7.26
C TYR A 80 -18.40 -6.39 6.08
N TYR A 81 -19.09 -7.48 5.76
CA TYR A 81 -18.70 -8.35 4.66
C TYR A 81 -18.91 -7.71 3.28
N GLN A 82 -19.87 -6.79 3.15
CA GLN A 82 -20.01 -5.95 1.96
C GLN A 82 -18.74 -5.09 1.74
N CYS A 83 -18.31 -4.35 2.77
CA CYS A 83 -17.08 -3.55 2.69
C CYS A 83 -15.81 -4.42 2.50
N LEU A 84 -15.77 -5.59 3.15
CA LEU A 84 -14.65 -6.53 3.02
C LEU A 84 -14.52 -7.07 1.59
N ALA A 85 -15.64 -7.38 0.94
CA ALA A 85 -15.64 -7.82 -0.46
C ALA A 85 -15.20 -6.71 -1.40
N LEU A 86 -15.68 -5.48 -1.20
CA LEU A 86 -15.26 -4.31 -1.97
C LEU A 86 -13.76 -4.03 -1.82
N TYR A 87 -13.25 -4.05 -0.59
CA TYR A 87 -11.82 -3.93 -0.31
C TYR A 87 -11.01 -5.03 -1.01
N ALA A 88 -11.48 -6.27 -0.96
CA ALA A 88 -10.79 -7.39 -1.59
C ALA A 88 -10.74 -7.26 -3.12
N HIS A 89 -11.76 -6.66 -3.77
CA HIS A 89 -11.70 -6.31 -5.19
C HIS A 89 -10.63 -5.24 -5.45
N VAL A 90 -10.53 -4.19 -4.61
CA VAL A 90 -9.46 -3.19 -4.73
C VAL A 90 -8.09 -3.87 -4.68
N VAL A 91 -7.87 -4.78 -3.70
CA VAL A 91 -6.61 -5.52 -3.56
C VAL A 91 -6.34 -6.43 -4.75
N TYR A 92 -7.36 -7.10 -5.30
CA TYR A 92 -7.22 -7.95 -6.47
C TYR A 92 -6.70 -7.16 -7.68
N TYR A 93 -7.35 -6.05 -8.03
CA TYR A 93 -6.94 -5.23 -9.17
C TYR A 93 -5.62 -4.50 -8.93
N TYR A 94 -5.36 -4.07 -7.69
CA TYR A 94 -4.06 -3.56 -7.29
C TYR A 94 -2.93 -4.58 -7.55
N ASN A 95 -3.12 -5.84 -7.17
CA ASN A 95 -2.15 -6.91 -7.42
C ASN A 95 -1.91 -7.18 -8.91
N HIS A 96 -2.91 -6.93 -9.76
CA HIS A 96 -2.79 -6.99 -11.22
C HIS A 96 -2.25 -5.70 -11.85
N GLN A 97 -1.94 -4.67 -11.05
CA GLN A 97 -1.51 -3.33 -11.51
C GLN A 97 -2.51 -2.66 -12.46
N ASP A 98 -3.77 -2.97 -12.30
CA ASP A 98 -4.89 -2.40 -13.04
C ASP A 98 -5.39 -1.14 -12.30
N GLU A 99 -4.88 0.02 -12.73
CA GLU A 99 -5.15 1.32 -12.10
C GLU A 99 -6.63 1.70 -12.22
N GLU A 100 -7.21 1.52 -13.40
CA GLU A 100 -8.60 1.93 -13.68
C GLU A 100 -9.60 1.15 -12.81
N ASN A 101 -9.47 -0.17 -12.78
CA ASN A 101 -10.31 -1.00 -11.95
C ASN A 101 -10.04 -0.82 -10.45
N THR A 102 -8.78 -0.59 -10.05
CA THR A 102 -8.45 -0.28 -8.65
C THR A 102 -9.18 0.98 -8.18
N ALA A 103 -9.12 2.07 -8.96
CA ALA A 103 -9.82 3.32 -8.65
C ALA A 103 -11.34 3.13 -8.64
N SER A 104 -11.91 2.47 -9.65
CA SER A 104 -13.36 2.22 -9.73
C SER A 104 -13.90 1.42 -8.53
N TRP A 105 -13.18 0.40 -8.07
CA TRP A 105 -13.58 -0.36 -6.88
C TRP A 105 -13.31 0.41 -5.58
N MET A 106 -12.28 1.29 -5.56
CA MET A 106 -12.04 2.18 -4.44
C MET A 106 -13.17 3.19 -4.24
N ASP A 107 -13.75 3.75 -5.30
CA ASP A 107 -14.90 4.65 -5.22
C ASP A 107 -16.10 3.96 -4.57
N LYS A 108 -16.42 2.71 -4.98
CA LYS A 108 -17.50 1.91 -4.37
C LYS A 108 -17.22 1.60 -2.90
N LEU A 109 -15.98 1.27 -2.57
CA LEU A 109 -15.56 1.03 -1.19
C LEU A 109 -15.69 2.30 -0.35
N ALA A 110 -15.26 3.46 -0.88
CA ALA A 110 -15.29 4.73 -0.17
C ALA A 110 -16.72 5.12 0.25
N GLU A 111 -17.67 5.05 -0.69
CA GLU A 111 -19.09 5.33 -0.43
C GLU A 111 -19.62 4.43 0.71
N THR A 112 -19.44 3.12 0.56
CA THR A 112 -20.01 2.14 1.50
C THR A 112 -19.30 2.12 2.85
N ALA A 113 -17.95 2.21 2.88
CA ALA A 113 -17.18 2.06 4.10
C ALA A 113 -17.23 3.29 5.00
N ILE A 114 -17.28 4.50 4.45
CA ILE A 114 -17.40 5.73 5.24
C ILE A 114 -18.78 5.80 5.88
N GLU A 115 -19.85 5.53 5.12
CA GLU A 115 -21.22 5.50 5.65
C GLU A 115 -21.38 4.50 6.80
N ASN A 116 -20.79 3.31 6.67
CA ASN A 116 -20.90 2.24 7.65
C ASN A 116 -19.76 2.22 8.69
N LYS A 117 -18.93 3.27 8.75
CA LYS A 117 -17.82 3.45 9.71
C LYS A 117 -16.78 2.32 9.65
N GLN A 118 -16.64 1.66 8.49
CA GLN A 118 -15.61 0.64 8.24
C GLN A 118 -14.30 1.30 7.80
N TYR A 119 -13.81 2.23 8.62
CA TYR A 119 -12.68 3.10 8.27
C TYR A 119 -11.39 2.33 7.99
N ASP A 120 -11.16 1.24 8.71
CA ASP A 120 -9.95 0.43 8.52
C ASP A 120 -9.87 -0.15 7.10
N LEU A 121 -10.99 -0.67 6.58
CA LEU A 121 -11.07 -1.20 5.22
C LEU A 121 -10.93 -0.08 4.18
N TYR A 122 -11.57 1.08 4.43
CA TYR A 122 -11.41 2.26 3.58
C TYR A 122 -9.94 2.68 3.44
N PHE A 123 -9.25 2.88 4.58
CA PHE A 123 -7.87 3.36 4.56
C PHE A 123 -6.89 2.35 3.98
N GLU A 124 -7.09 1.06 4.18
CA GLU A 124 -6.28 0.02 3.53
C GLU A 124 -6.52 -0.02 2.01
N GLY A 125 -7.77 0.13 1.55
CA GLY A 125 -8.08 0.25 0.13
C GLY A 125 -7.45 1.51 -0.49
N LYS A 126 -7.56 2.65 0.19
CA LYS A 126 -6.95 3.91 -0.28
C LYS A 126 -5.42 3.82 -0.32
N ARG A 127 -4.80 3.09 0.62
CA ARG A 127 -3.37 2.79 0.60
C ARG A 127 -2.98 1.98 -0.64
N ALA A 128 -3.77 0.98 -1.01
CA ALA A 128 -3.54 0.19 -2.22
C ALA A 128 -3.61 1.07 -3.48
N GLU A 129 -4.62 1.92 -3.59
CA GLU A 129 -4.78 2.87 -4.69
C GLU A 129 -3.58 3.84 -4.78
N ILE A 130 -3.18 4.47 -3.68
CA ILE A 130 -2.02 5.38 -3.67
C ILE A 130 -0.74 4.63 -4.05
N THR A 131 -0.58 3.39 -3.62
CA THR A 131 0.61 2.60 -3.96
C THR A 131 0.68 2.29 -5.45
N ILE A 132 -0.45 2.09 -6.14
CA ILE A 132 -0.43 1.88 -7.60
C ILE A 132 0.05 3.15 -8.35
N TYR A 133 -0.32 4.34 -7.87
CA TYR A 133 0.21 5.59 -8.40
C TYR A 133 1.73 5.70 -8.21
N ILE A 134 2.26 5.27 -7.06
CA ILE A 134 3.72 5.20 -6.84
C ILE A 134 4.38 4.23 -7.82
N ILE A 135 3.78 3.06 -8.05
CA ILE A 135 4.27 2.08 -9.03
C ILE A 135 4.29 2.67 -10.44
N LYS A 136 3.29 3.45 -10.80
CA LYS A 136 3.18 4.15 -12.08
C LYS A 136 4.04 5.42 -12.17
N HIS A 137 4.85 5.70 -11.16
CA HIS A 137 5.71 6.89 -11.07
C HIS A 137 4.96 8.24 -10.97
N GLN A 138 3.72 8.24 -10.55
CA GLN A 138 2.94 9.45 -10.25
C GLN A 138 3.22 9.88 -8.79
N ILE A 139 4.45 10.29 -8.52
CA ILE A 139 4.94 10.42 -7.14
C ILE A 139 4.35 11.63 -6.42
N GLU A 140 4.34 12.80 -7.05
CA GLU A 140 3.82 14.03 -6.42
C GLU A 140 2.32 13.92 -6.17
N TYR A 141 1.58 13.31 -7.10
CA TYR A 141 0.18 12.98 -6.90
C TYR A 141 -0.02 12.02 -5.74
N SER A 142 0.81 10.99 -5.63
CA SER A 142 0.78 10.03 -4.52
C SER A 142 1.04 10.69 -3.17
N ILE A 143 1.97 11.64 -3.10
CA ILE A 143 2.27 12.41 -1.88
C ILE A 143 1.03 13.23 -1.50
N THR A 144 0.44 13.96 -2.45
CA THR A 144 -0.77 14.75 -2.21
C THR A 144 -1.91 13.88 -1.71
N GLN A 145 -2.17 12.74 -2.37
CA GLN A 145 -3.22 11.80 -1.95
C GLN A 145 -2.97 11.20 -0.56
N ALA A 146 -1.71 10.91 -0.22
CA ALA A 146 -1.36 10.40 1.11
C ALA A 146 -1.54 11.48 2.21
N GLU A 147 -1.24 12.75 1.91
CA GLU A 147 -1.49 13.86 2.84
C GLU A 147 -2.99 14.12 3.04
N GLU A 148 -3.78 14.06 1.97
CA GLU A 148 -5.25 14.15 2.07
C GLU A 148 -5.83 12.99 2.87
N MET A 149 -5.35 11.77 2.63
CA MET A 149 -5.69 10.58 3.40
C MET A 149 -5.36 10.77 4.89
N PHE A 150 -4.21 11.34 5.21
CA PHE A 150 -3.82 11.64 6.59
C PHE A 150 -4.78 12.64 7.25
N LYS A 151 -5.10 13.74 6.57
CA LYS A 151 -6.07 14.75 7.06
C LYS A 151 -7.45 14.14 7.30
N LEU A 152 -7.92 13.29 6.39
CA LEU A 152 -9.19 12.59 6.55
C LEU A 152 -9.14 11.62 7.74
N ALA A 153 -8.05 10.86 7.89
CA ALA A 153 -7.86 9.95 9.01
C ALA A 153 -7.86 10.69 10.37
N GLN A 154 -7.24 11.88 10.43
CA GLN A 154 -7.32 12.75 11.61
C GLN A 154 -8.77 13.17 11.89
N LYS A 155 -9.50 13.63 10.88
CA LYS A 155 -10.91 14.05 11.03
C LYS A 155 -11.82 12.90 11.52
N LEU A 156 -11.56 11.68 11.05
CA LEU A 156 -12.31 10.48 11.44
C LEU A 156 -11.75 9.80 12.70
N ASN A 157 -10.69 10.36 13.30
CA ASN A 157 -9.99 9.81 14.48
C ASN A 157 -9.53 8.35 14.28
N SER A 158 -9.06 8.02 13.08
CA SER A 158 -8.56 6.69 12.71
C SER A 158 -7.03 6.62 12.84
N ALA A 159 -6.53 6.07 13.95
CA ALA A 159 -5.10 5.86 14.16
C ALA A 159 -4.49 4.95 13.08
N LYS A 160 -5.21 3.90 12.66
CA LYS A 160 -4.78 3.02 11.57
C LYS A 160 -4.71 3.76 10.24
N GLY A 161 -5.71 4.61 9.94
CA GLY A 161 -5.69 5.44 8.73
C GLY A 161 -4.51 6.41 8.70
N MET A 162 -4.20 7.06 9.83
CA MET A 162 -3.02 7.93 9.94
C MET A 162 -1.71 7.15 9.73
N SER A 163 -1.60 5.96 10.32
CA SER A 163 -0.45 5.06 10.12
C SER A 163 -0.31 4.65 8.65
N SER A 164 -1.39 4.21 8.00
CA SER A 164 -1.40 3.79 6.59
C SER A 164 -1.02 4.93 5.64
N ALA A 165 -1.47 6.16 5.91
CA ALA A 165 -1.09 7.35 5.14
C ALA A 165 0.42 7.66 5.25
N LYS A 166 0.99 7.51 6.45
CA LYS A 166 2.44 7.67 6.66
C LYS A 166 3.27 6.59 5.96
N LEU A 167 2.76 5.36 5.87
CA LEU A 167 3.41 4.31 5.06
C LEU A 167 3.39 4.64 3.56
N CYS A 168 2.32 5.24 3.05
CA CYS A 168 2.29 5.75 1.67
C CYS A 168 3.36 6.83 1.44
N LEU A 169 3.46 7.80 2.37
CA LEU A 169 4.50 8.85 2.31
C LEU A 169 5.90 8.24 2.38
N MET A 170 6.15 7.27 3.27
CA MET A 170 7.41 6.54 3.34
C MET A 170 7.78 5.95 1.97
N THR A 171 6.86 5.24 1.35
CA THR A 171 7.10 4.59 0.05
C THR A 171 7.34 5.61 -1.04
N ALA A 172 6.57 6.70 -1.11
CA ALA A 172 6.73 7.77 -2.08
C ALA A 172 8.08 8.49 -1.93
N TYR A 173 8.47 8.89 -0.71
CA TYR A 173 9.74 9.55 -0.46
C TYR A 173 10.94 8.65 -0.78
N LEU A 174 10.94 7.39 -0.35
CA LEU A 174 12.00 6.45 -0.67
C LEU A 174 12.11 6.20 -2.17
N SER A 175 10.98 6.23 -2.88
CA SER A 175 10.98 6.07 -4.33
C SER A 175 11.62 7.25 -5.07
N THR A 176 11.78 8.40 -4.45
CA THR A 176 12.48 9.58 -5.00
C THR A 176 13.84 9.84 -4.35
N ALA A 177 14.39 8.85 -3.63
CA ALA A 177 15.65 8.94 -2.87
C ALA A 177 15.64 10.00 -1.74
N ARG A 178 14.46 10.42 -1.29
CA ARG A 178 14.28 11.25 -0.09
C ARG A 178 14.31 10.35 1.14
N PHE A 179 15.50 9.78 1.40
CA PHE A 179 15.65 8.70 2.38
C PHE A 179 15.29 9.14 3.80
N LYS A 180 15.69 10.34 4.20
CA LYS A 180 15.45 10.85 5.55
C LYS A 180 13.95 11.04 5.81
N GLU A 181 13.25 11.70 4.89
CA GLU A 181 11.81 11.93 5.01
C GLU A 181 11.03 10.61 4.96
N GLY A 182 11.48 9.66 4.12
CA GLY A 182 10.88 8.34 4.04
C GLY A 182 11.02 7.57 5.35
N GLU A 183 12.20 7.59 5.96
CA GLU A 183 12.46 6.95 7.23
C GLU A 183 11.65 7.57 8.37
N GLU A 184 11.62 8.90 8.47
CA GLU A 184 10.81 9.63 9.46
C GLU A 184 9.33 9.28 9.32
N ALA A 185 8.79 9.24 8.09
CA ALA A 185 7.42 8.86 7.84
C ALA A 185 7.11 7.41 8.28
N GLY A 186 8.02 6.47 8.02
CA GLY A 186 7.88 5.08 8.47
C GLY A 186 7.83 4.97 10.00
N PHE A 187 8.73 5.66 10.68
CA PHE A 187 8.75 5.66 12.15
C PHE A 187 7.52 6.33 12.76
N GLU A 188 7.02 7.39 12.13
CA GLU A 188 5.75 7.99 12.54
C GLU A 188 4.58 7.02 12.32
N ALA A 189 4.57 6.26 11.24
CA ALA A 189 3.52 5.27 10.99
C ALA A 189 3.41 4.26 12.14
N TYR A 190 4.54 3.75 12.64
CA TYR A 190 4.55 2.83 13.78
C TYR A 190 4.09 3.49 15.08
N ARG A 191 4.54 4.73 15.36
CA ARG A 191 4.14 5.48 16.56
C ARG A 191 2.66 5.84 16.59
N LEU A 192 2.04 6.02 15.42
CA LEU A 192 0.62 6.30 15.28
C LEU A 192 -0.28 5.08 15.51
N LEU A 193 0.27 3.86 15.54
CA LEU A 193 -0.53 2.69 15.86
C LEU A 193 -1.03 2.77 17.32
N PRO A 194 -2.33 2.52 17.57
CA PRO A 194 -2.85 2.58 18.93
C PRO A 194 -2.26 1.47 19.80
N PRO A 195 -2.20 1.64 21.13
CA PRO A 195 -1.76 0.58 22.05
C PRO A 195 -2.53 -0.73 21.88
N THR A 196 -3.81 -0.62 21.48
CA THR A 196 -4.72 -1.74 21.19
C THR A 196 -4.50 -2.40 19.82
N ALA A 197 -3.58 -1.87 19.00
CA ALA A 197 -3.29 -2.48 17.70
C ALA A 197 -2.88 -3.94 17.85
N THR A 198 -3.39 -4.79 16.95
CA THR A 198 -3.08 -6.22 16.97
C THR A 198 -1.59 -6.46 16.70
N LEU A 199 -1.05 -7.58 17.19
CA LEU A 199 0.32 -7.95 16.89
C LEU A 199 0.56 -8.12 15.39
N GLU A 200 -0.44 -8.58 14.63
CA GLU A 200 -0.34 -8.69 13.17
C GLU A 200 -0.20 -7.32 12.50
N SER A 201 -0.97 -6.31 12.95
CA SER A 201 -0.83 -4.94 12.44
C SER A 201 0.55 -4.36 12.78
N ARG A 202 1.05 -4.57 14.00
CA ARG A 202 2.40 -4.14 14.40
C ARG A 202 3.48 -4.82 13.58
N LYS A 203 3.36 -6.15 13.41
CA LYS A 203 4.27 -6.93 12.56
C LYS A 203 4.33 -6.37 11.14
N SER A 204 3.17 -6.09 10.55
CA SER A 204 3.07 -5.60 9.17
C SER A 204 3.80 -4.26 9.00
N VAL A 205 3.54 -3.30 9.89
CA VAL A 205 4.18 -1.97 9.83
C VAL A 205 5.69 -2.06 10.06
N LEU A 206 6.13 -2.84 11.06
CA LEU A 206 7.56 -3.02 11.33
C LEU A 206 8.29 -3.71 10.19
N GLN A 207 7.65 -4.70 9.55
CA GLN A 207 8.18 -5.38 8.37
C GLN A 207 8.36 -4.40 7.20
N GLU A 208 7.39 -3.55 6.94
CA GLU A 208 7.49 -2.54 5.88
C GLU A 208 8.61 -1.53 6.17
N ILE A 209 8.73 -1.04 7.41
CA ILE A 209 9.82 -0.14 7.81
C ILE A 209 11.17 -0.84 7.65
N ALA A 210 11.30 -2.07 8.13
CA ALA A 210 12.54 -2.83 8.08
C ALA A 210 13.02 -3.05 6.64
N LEU A 211 12.11 -3.34 5.72
CA LEU A 211 12.41 -3.47 4.29
C LEU A 211 12.72 -2.13 3.63
N ALA A 212 11.98 -1.10 3.97
CA ALA A 212 12.17 0.24 3.43
C ALA A 212 13.52 0.85 3.84
N CYS A 213 13.92 0.62 5.09
CA CYS A 213 15.18 1.10 5.65
C CYS A 213 16.37 0.17 5.38
N TYR A 214 16.15 -0.99 4.72
CA TYR A 214 17.22 -1.90 4.34
C TYR A 214 18.28 -1.21 3.48
N GLY A 215 19.52 -1.28 3.93
CA GLY A 215 20.66 -0.63 3.26
C GLY A 215 20.79 0.88 3.51
N ILE A 216 19.95 1.46 4.39
CA ILE A 216 20.10 2.83 4.89
C ILE A 216 20.85 2.76 6.22
N LYS A 217 21.95 3.52 6.34
CA LYS A 217 22.69 3.59 7.61
C LYS A 217 21.92 4.46 8.60
N ASN A 218 21.16 3.84 9.49
CA ASN A 218 20.46 4.50 10.58
C ASN A 218 20.75 3.80 11.91
N LYS A 219 21.13 4.59 12.91
CA LYS A 219 21.42 4.11 14.27
C LYS A 219 20.18 3.51 14.98
N ASP A 220 18.99 3.98 14.63
CA ASP A 220 17.74 3.54 15.24
C ASP A 220 17.20 2.26 14.58
N PHE A 221 17.76 1.86 13.42
CA PHE A 221 17.30 0.68 12.69
C PHE A 221 17.38 -0.60 13.51
N LEU A 222 18.45 -0.77 14.27
CA LEU A 222 18.61 -1.93 15.16
C LEU A 222 17.48 -2.04 16.20
N ALA A 223 17.06 -0.91 16.77
CA ALA A 223 15.95 -0.88 17.74
C ALA A 223 14.63 -1.34 17.11
N TYR A 224 14.38 -0.96 15.85
CA TYR A 224 13.20 -1.44 15.11
C TYR A 224 13.27 -2.93 14.77
N LEU A 225 14.44 -3.46 14.43
CA LEU A 225 14.61 -4.91 14.24
C LEU A 225 14.36 -5.67 15.54
N GLN A 226 14.82 -5.16 16.67
CA GLN A 226 14.56 -5.76 18.00
C GLN A 226 13.06 -5.74 18.36
N GLU A 227 12.37 -4.65 18.07
CA GLU A 227 10.92 -4.58 18.29
C GLU A 227 10.16 -5.51 17.33
N TYR A 228 10.60 -5.61 16.07
CA TYR A 228 10.04 -6.57 15.10
C TYR A 228 10.23 -8.01 15.57
N GLN A 229 11.42 -8.37 16.05
CA GLN A 229 11.70 -9.68 16.65
C GLN A 229 10.75 -9.97 17.80
N LYS A 230 10.61 -9.07 18.76
CA LYS A 230 9.73 -9.22 19.92
C LYS A 230 8.27 -9.47 19.54
N VAL A 231 7.78 -8.77 18.51
CA VAL A 231 6.43 -8.99 17.97
C VAL A 231 6.33 -10.38 17.34
N LEU A 232 7.32 -10.81 16.56
CA LEU A 232 7.35 -12.14 15.94
C LEU A 232 7.40 -13.26 16.98
N ASP A 233 8.25 -13.13 18.01
CA ASP A 233 8.36 -14.11 19.09
C ASP A 233 7.02 -14.27 19.81
N THR A 234 6.36 -13.16 20.14
CA THR A 234 5.03 -13.19 20.78
C THR A 234 3.97 -13.85 19.88
N LEU A 235 4.01 -13.62 18.55
CA LEU A 235 3.10 -14.24 17.59
C LEU A 235 3.37 -15.73 17.44
N SER A 236 4.63 -16.14 17.40
CA SER A 236 5.04 -17.55 17.31
C SER A 236 4.60 -18.35 18.51
N ASP A 237 4.78 -17.82 19.72
CA ASP A 237 4.34 -18.42 20.97
C ASP A 237 2.81 -18.64 20.97
N ARG A 238 2.04 -17.62 20.55
CA ARG A 238 0.58 -17.72 20.48
C ARG A 238 0.08 -18.74 19.45
N LYS A 239 0.79 -18.86 18.32
CA LYS A 239 0.43 -19.78 17.24
C LYS A 239 1.02 -21.19 17.43
N ASN A 240 1.87 -21.35 18.42
CA ASN A 240 2.67 -22.56 18.67
C ASN A 240 3.45 -23.05 17.41
N ARG A 241 3.92 -22.10 16.60
CA ARG A 241 4.75 -22.35 15.41
C ARG A 241 5.45 -21.06 14.95
N PRO A 242 6.70 -21.15 14.48
CA PRO A 242 7.42 -20.01 13.92
C PRO A 242 6.83 -19.60 12.55
N GLU A 243 6.84 -18.31 12.28
CA GLU A 243 6.56 -17.76 10.95
C GLU A 243 7.85 -17.74 10.13
N SER A 244 8.22 -18.89 9.56
CA SER A 244 9.55 -19.12 8.96
C SER A 244 9.97 -18.02 7.98
N TYR A 245 9.07 -17.51 7.13
CA TYR A 245 9.44 -16.48 6.19
C TYR A 245 9.76 -15.13 6.86
N SER A 246 9.00 -14.75 7.91
CA SER A 246 9.21 -13.52 8.67
C SER A 246 10.52 -13.56 9.45
N TYR A 247 10.87 -14.73 10.00
CA TYR A 247 12.17 -14.93 10.65
C TYR A 247 13.33 -14.97 9.65
N LEU A 248 13.16 -15.60 8.48
CA LEU A 248 14.18 -15.52 7.44
C LEU A 248 14.47 -14.08 7.04
N LEU A 249 13.42 -13.26 6.86
CA LEU A 249 13.57 -11.84 6.59
C LEU A 249 14.29 -11.10 7.71
N LEU A 250 13.84 -11.28 8.95
CA LEU A 250 14.43 -10.64 10.13
C LEU A 250 15.91 -10.98 10.28
N GLU A 251 16.27 -12.25 10.20
CA GLU A 251 17.65 -12.70 10.35
C GLU A 251 18.53 -12.22 9.18
N SER A 252 17.97 -12.12 7.97
CA SER A 252 18.66 -11.53 6.82
C SER A 252 18.99 -10.05 7.05
N LEU A 253 18.04 -9.30 7.62
CA LEU A 253 18.25 -7.88 7.93
C LEU A 253 19.25 -7.67 9.05
N TYR A 254 19.24 -8.50 10.10
CA TYR A 254 20.27 -8.48 11.14
C TYR A 254 21.65 -8.82 10.58
N ALA A 255 21.76 -9.89 9.78
CA ALA A 255 23.03 -10.29 9.19
C ALA A 255 23.61 -9.14 8.34
N ASP A 256 22.81 -8.55 7.45
CA ASP A 256 23.29 -7.44 6.62
C ASP A 256 23.65 -6.20 7.43
N TYR A 257 22.86 -5.87 8.46
CA TYR A 257 23.17 -4.77 9.37
C TYR A 257 24.56 -4.97 10.01
N PHE A 258 24.83 -6.15 10.58
CA PHE A 258 26.12 -6.43 11.22
C PHE A 258 27.28 -6.53 10.22
N LEU A 259 27.04 -7.02 9.00
CA LEU A 259 28.05 -6.97 7.92
C LEU A 259 28.42 -5.52 7.56
N ASN A 260 27.43 -4.64 7.46
CA ASN A 260 27.67 -3.21 7.18
C ASN A 260 28.39 -2.48 8.32
N GLU A 261 28.21 -2.93 9.58
CA GLU A 261 28.91 -2.43 10.75
C GLU A 261 30.32 -3.07 10.97
N GLY A 262 30.69 -4.02 10.10
CA GLY A 262 31.97 -4.75 10.24
C GLY A 262 32.01 -5.77 11.39
N LYS A 263 30.86 -6.10 11.97
CA LYS A 263 30.70 -7.03 13.09
C LYS A 263 30.48 -8.46 12.57
N LEU A 264 31.57 -9.07 12.12
CA LEU A 264 31.51 -10.32 11.36
C LEU A 264 30.99 -11.52 12.20
N GLU A 265 31.35 -11.59 13.48
CA GLU A 265 30.94 -12.71 14.32
C GLU A 265 29.43 -12.61 14.64
N GLU A 266 28.92 -11.44 14.92
CA GLU A 266 27.48 -11.21 15.09
C GLU A 266 26.72 -11.55 13.78
N ALA A 267 27.25 -11.13 12.64
CA ALA A 267 26.64 -11.48 11.34
C ALA A 267 26.58 -13.00 11.14
N ARG A 268 27.63 -13.75 11.50
CA ARG A 268 27.65 -15.23 11.39
C ARG A 268 26.57 -15.92 12.20
N LEU A 269 26.24 -15.40 13.38
CA LEU A 269 25.16 -15.95 14.19
C LEU A 269 23.81 -15.84 13.46
N HIS A 270 23.56 -14.69 12.84
CA HIS A 270 22.32 -14.44 12.08
C HIS A 270 22.31 -15.23 10.76
N LEU A 271 23.42 -15.35 10.06
CA LEU A 271 23.55 -16.21 8.87
C LEU A 271 23.18 -17.67 9.17
N LYS A 272 23.67 -18.22 10.29
CA LYS A 272 23.30 -19.58 10.71
C LYS A 272 21.79 -19.73 10.93
N LYS A 273 21.16 -18.74 11.57
CA LYS A 273 19.71 -18.75 11.78
C LYS A 273 18.93 -18.59 10.45
N MET A 274 19.45 -17.82 9.50
CA MET A 274 18.88 -17.75 8.16
C MET A 274 18.77 -19.13 7.52
N ASP A 275 19.80 -19.98 7.66
CA ASP A 275 19.82 -21.34 7.12
C ASP A 275 18.73 -22.23 7.73
N GLU A 276 18.41 -22.03 9.02
CA GLU A 276 17.36 -22.78 9.71
C GLU A 276 15.95 -22.45 9.17
N TYR A 277 15.75 -21.21 8.67
CA TYR A 277 14.46 -20.74 8.12
C TYR A 277 14.37 -20.80 6.60
N PHE A 278 15.48 -21.06 5.90
CA PHE A 278 15.50 -21.10 4.45
C PHE A 278 14.82 -22.37 3.92
N SER A 279 13.99 -22.19 2.89
CA SER A 279 13.42 -23.29 2.10
C SER A 279 13.39 -22.91 0.62
N PRO A 280 13.63 -23.87 -0.30
CA PRO A 280 13.46 -23.64 -1.73
C PRO A 280 12.05 -23.19 -2.14
N THR A 281 11.04 -23.47 -1.30
CA THR A 281 9.64 -23.08 -1.50
C THR A 281 9.30 -21.74 -0.84
N THR A 282 10.26 -21.11 -0.13
CA THR A 282 10.05 -19.80 0.47
C THR A 282 9.80 -18.74 -0.63
N TYR A 283 9.04 -17.74 -0.29
CA TYR A 283 8.70 -16.61 -1.16
C TYR A 283 9.95 -16.01 -1.85
N ILE A 284 9.88 -15.87 -3.18
CA ILE A 284 11.02 -15.53 -4.03
C ILE A 284 11.82 -14.30 -3.54
N PRO A 285 11.22 -13.15 -3.16
CA PRO A 285 11.98 -12.03 -2.64
C PRO A 285 12.80 -12.33 -1.39
N CYS A 286 12.29 -13.15 -0.47
CA CYS A 286 13.05 -13.56 0.72
C CYS A 286 14.23 -14.44 0.35
N ARG A 287 14.07 -15.33 -0.63
CA ARG A 287 15.17 -16.13 -1.18
C ARG A 287 16.23 -15.27 -1.85
N GLY A 288 15.78 -14.26 -2.61
CA GLY A 288 16.68 -13.28 -3.22
C GLY A 288 17.49 -12.50 -2.19
N LEU A 289 16.84 -12.04 -1.11
CA LEU A 289 17.52 -11.36 0.01
C LEU A 289 18.52 -12.27 0.70
N TYR A 290 18.16 -13.53 0.98
CA TYR A 290 19.05 -14.55 1.52
C TYR A 290 20.35 -14.65 0.71
N TYR A 291 20.25 -14.83 -0.60
CA TYR A 291 21.43 -14.92 -1.46
C TYR A 291 22.22 -13.61 -1.52
N ASN A 292 21.57 -12.46 -1.50
CA ASN A 292 22.25 -11.15 -1.45
C ASN A 292 23.08 -10.98 -0.19
N VAL A 293 22.55 -11.38 0.97
CA VAL A 293 23.28 -11.29 2.25
C VAL A 293 24.48 -12.24 2.25
N TYR A 294 24.33 -13.46 1.73
CA TYR A 294 25.46 -14.38 1.57
C TYR A 294 26.50 -13.88 0.57
N ALA A 295 26.08 -13.27 -0.53
CA ALA A 295 27.02 -12.64 -1.49
C ALA A 295 27.83 -11.52 -0.82
N HIS A 296 27.18 -10.70 0.01
CA HIS A 296 27.84 -9.65 0.78
C HIS A 296 28.82 -10.24 1.81
N TYR A 297 28.42 -11.26 2.55
CA TYR A 297 29.27 -11.97 3.52
C TYR A 297 30.51 -12.56 2.84
N TYR A 298 30.36 -13.36 1.79
CA TYR A 298 31.48 -13.97 1.08
C TYR A 298 32.39 -12.95 0.42
N ARG A 299 31.87 -11.81 -0.05
CA ARG A 299 32.68 -10.69 -0.54
C ARG A 299 33.59 -10.13 0.55
N ILE A 300 33.08 -9.91 1.79
CA ILE A 300 33.85 -9.38 2.92
C ILE A 300 34.98 -10.34 3.31
N ILE A 301 34.71 -11.65 3.37
CA ILE A 301 35.74 -12.67 3.69
C ILE A 301 36.60 -13.07 2.49
N LYS A 302 36.43 -12.39 1.33
CA LYS A 302 37.20 -12.58 0.09
C LYS A 302 37.04 -13.97 -0.57
N GLU A 303 35.97 -14.69 -0.26
CA GLU A 303 35.61 -15.92 -0.98
C GLU A 303 34.78 -15.57 -2.24
N TYR A 304 35.45 -14.98 -3.21
CA TYR A 304 34.79 -14.33 -4.36
C TYR A 304 34.01 -15.31 -5.24
N ASP A 305 34.45 -16.54 -5.40
CA ASP A 305 33.71 -17.55 -6.18
C ASP A 305 32.33 -17.83 -5.56
N LYS A 306 32.27 -17.98 -4.23
CA LYS A 306 31.00 -18.15 -3.51
C LYS A 306 30.16 -16.87 -3.57
N ALA A 307 30.79 -15.71 -3.44
CA ALA A 307 30.10 -14.43 -3.55
C ALA A 307 29.43 -14.26 -4.92
N LEU A 308 30.14 -14.60 -6.00
CA LEU A 308 29.61 -14.54 -7.36
C LEU A 308 28.46 -15.53 -7.58
N ALA A 309 28.61 -16.76 -7.08
CA ALA A 309 27.53 -17.76 -7.18
C ALA A 309 26.25 -17.31 -6.46
N CYS A 310 26.37 -16.80 -5.23
CA CYS A 310 25.23 -16.28 -4.48
C CYS A 310 24.61 -15.05 -5.16
N SER A 311 25.44 -14.12 -5.65
CA SER A 311 24.97 -12.95 -6.37
C SER A 311 24.25 -13.31 -7.67
N GLN A 312 24.72 -14.32 -8.40
CA GLN A 312 24.05 -14.82 -9.61
C GLN A 312 22.68 -15.43 -9.28
N ASN A 313 22.58 -16.25 -8.23
CA ASN A 313 21.29 -16.79 -7.75
C ASN A 313 20.29 -15.67 -7.38
N ALA A 314 20.77 -14.61 -6.72
CA ALA A 314 19.93 -13.46 -6.39
C ALA A 314 19.43 -12.73 -7.67
N ILE A 315 20.30 -12.56 -8.67
CA ILE A 315 19.93 -11.94 -9.96
C ILE A 315 18.86 -12.78 -10.66
N GLU A 316 19.03 -14.08 -10.76
CA GLU A 316 18.08 -14.99 -11.43
C GLU A 316 16.70 -14.98 -10.76
N LEU A 317 16.66 -14.99 -9.44
CA LEU A 317 15.40 -14.95 -8.69
C LEU A 317 14.70 -13.59 -8.78
N LEU A 318 15.45 -12.49 -8.69
CA LEU A 318 14.87 -11.16 -8.54
C LEU A 318 14.67 -10.43 -9.87
N SER A 319 15.40 -10.78 -10.93
CA SER A 319 15.15 -10.21 -12.28
C SER A 319 13.82 -10.66 -12.87
N ALA A 320 13.30 -11.81 -12.48
CA ALA A 320 11.95 -12.25 -12.84
C ALA A 320 10.85 -11.42 -12.13
N VAL A 321 11.22 -10.69 -11.08
CA VAL A 321 10.30 -9.93 -10.25
C VAL A 321 10.21 -8.48 -10.70
N THR A 322 11.35 -7.82 -10.99
CA THR A 322 11.37 -6.42 -11.45
C THR A 322 12.70 -6.03 -12.13
N ASP A 323 12.63 -5.09 -13.09
CA ASP A 323 13.81 -4.56 -13.80
C ASP A 323 14.78 -3.80 -12.87
N ASP A 324 14.27 -3.07 -11.87
CA ASP A 324 15.06 -2.21 -10.97
C ASP A 324 15.84 -3.05 -9.94
N GLU A 325 15.24 -4.10 -9.39
CA GLU A 325 15.94 -5.06 -8.52
C GLU A 325 17.02 -5.81 -9.29
N GLY A 326 16.72 -6.22 -10.53
CA GLY A 326 17.69 -6.81 -11.43
C GLY A 326 18.88 -5.88 -11.67
N LEU A 327 18.65 -4.58 -11.84
CA LEU A 327 19.71 -3.57 -12.02
C LEU A 327 20.60 -3.44 -10.79
N ARG A 328 20.01 -3.34 -9.60
CA ARG A 328 20.76 -3.21 -8.33
C ARG A 328 21.63 -4.42 -8.05
N ASN A 329 21.07 -5.63 -8.22
CA ASN A 329 21.80 -6.87 -7.99
C ASN A 329 22.94 -7.04 -8.99
N LYS A 330 22.73 -6.65 -10.25
CA LYS A 330 23.81 -6.65 -11.26
C LYS A 330 24.92 -5.65 -10.94
N ILE A 331 24.61 -4.47 -10.38
CA ILE A 331 25.60 -3.52 -9.89
C ILE A 331 26.42 -4.13 -8.74
N ALA A 332 25.77 -4.79 -7.78
CA ALA A 332 26.45 -5.47 -6.69
C ALA A 332 27.37 -6.60 -7.22
N HIS A 333 26.87 -7.39 -8.19
CA HIS A 333 27.64 -8.45 -8.86
C HIS A 333 28.87 -7.90 -9.58
N ALA A 334 28.72 -6.79 -10.34
CA ALA A 334 29.85 -6.11 -10.99
C ALA A 334 30.89 -5.64 -9.98
N GLY A 335 30.46 -5.17 -8.79
CA GLY A 335 31.34 -4.85 -7.70
C GLY A 335 32.13 -6.04 -7.16
N ILE A 336 31.49 -7.22 -7.04
CA ILE A 336 32.18 -8.46 -6.64
C ILE A 336 33.20 -8.90 -7.71
N LEU A 337 32.84 -8.81 -9.01
CA LEU A 337 33.78 -9.09 -10.10
C LEU A 337 35.03 -8.19 -10.04
N THR A 338 34.84 -6.90 -9.70
CA THR A 338 35.95 -5.95 -9.54
C THR A 338 36.86 -6.37 -8.40
N ASP A 339 36.31 -6.69 -7.22
CA ASP A 339 37.07 -7.11 -6.06
C ASP A 339 37.77 -8.46 -6.28
N ALA A 340 37.20 -9.33 -7.12
CA ALA A 340 37.79 -10.59 -7.54
C ALA A 340 38.90 -10.43 -8.63
N GLY A 341 39.22 -9.20 -9.05
CA GLY A 341 40.21 -8.94 -10.08
C GLY A 341 39.74 -9.23 -11.52
N GLN A 342 38.46 -9.48 -11.75
CA GLN A 342 37.86 -9.77 -13.07
C GLN A 342 37.36 -8.48 -13.74
N ALA A 343 38.25 -7.50 -13.88
CA ALA A 343 37.93 -6.17 -14.42
C ALA A 343 37.44 -6.23 -15.88
N ASP A 344 37.92 -7.17 -16.67
CA ASP A 344 37.51 -7.46 -18.03
C ASP A 344 36.01 -7.77 -18.15
N LYS A 345 35.40 -8.41 -17.16
CA LYS A 345 33.98 -8.70 -17.08
C LYS A 345 33.19 -7.57 -16.37
N ALA A 346 33.78 -6.96 -15.34
CA ALA A 346 33.12 -5.93 -14.56
C ALA A 346 32.87 -4.63 -15.36
N ILE A 347 33.86 -4.16 -16.13
CA ILE A 347 33.80 -2.89 -16.86
C ILE A 347 32.65 -2.86 -17.90
N PRO A 348 32.50 -3.83 -18.82
CA PRO A 348 31.39 -3.83 -19.78
C PRO A 348 30.03 -3.90 -19.08
N LEU A 349 29.96 -4.65 -17.97
CA LEU A 349 28.73 -4.75 -17.18
C LEU A 349 28.38 -3.40 -16.56
N PHE A 350 29.30 -2.72 -15.91
CA PHE A 350 29.06 -1.37 -15.35
C PHE A 350 28.65 -0.36 -16.43
N GLN A 351 29.28 -0.36 -17.59
CA GLN A 351 28.93 0.54 -18.69
C GLN A 351 27.49 0.32 -19.16
N SER A 352 27.10 -0.94 -19.35
CA SER A 352 25.74 -1.31 -19.70
C SER A 352 24.71 -0.90 -18.64
N LEU A 353 25.04 -1.09 -17.35
CA LEU A 353 24.17 -0.76 -16.23
C LEU A 353 24.05 0.75 -16.04
N LEU A 354 25.12 1.52 -16.27
CA LEU A 354 25.10 2.97 -16.20
C LEU A 354 24.17 3.57 -17.27
N ALA A 355 24.31 3.10 -18.53
CA ALA A 355 23.44 3.52 -19.62
C ALA A 355 21.95 3.26 -19.32
N LYS A 356 21.62 2.08 -18.77
CA LYS A 356 20.25 1.74 -18.34
C LYS A 356 19.76 2.65 -17.20
N LYS A 357 20.62 2.92 -16.21
CA LYS A 357 20.33 3.79 -15.11
C LYS A 357 20.03 5.22 -15.57
N ASP A 358 20.85 5.76 -16.46
CA ASP A 358 20.67 7.10 -17.01
C ASP A 358 19.36 7.21 -17.82
N SER A 359 19.06 6.20 -18.65
CA SER A 359 17.79 6.13 -19.37
C SER A 359 16.60 6.12 -18.43
N PHE A 360 16.66 5.31 -17.36
CA PHE A 360 15.62 5.22 -16.36
C PHE A 360 15.39 6.55 -15.62
N TYR A 361 16.47 7.22 -15.16
CA TYR A 361 16.34 8.50 -14.46
C TYR A 361 15.85 9.62 -15.37
N ARG A 362 16.22 9.62 -16.66
CA ARG A 362 15.67 10.58 -17.62
C ARG A 362 14.16 10.37 -17.82
N ALA A 363 13.73 9.13 -18.02
CA ALA A 363 12.32 8.82 -18.15
C ALA A 363 11.51 9.21 -16.89
N LEU A 364 12.07 8.95 -15.70
CA LEU A 364 11.46 9.33 -14.42
C LEU A 364 11.35 10.85 -14.29
N SER A 365 12.40 11.60 -14.63
CA SER A 365 12.39 13.06 -14.57
C SER A 365 11.37 13.69 -15.52
N ILE A 366 11.25 13.15 -16.74
CA ILE A 366 10.24 13.59 -17.70
C ILE A 366 8.85 13.29 -17.18
N SER A 367 8.63 12.09 -16.63
CA SER A 367 7.34 11.71 -16.03
C SER A 367 6.93 12.63 -14.89
N GLN A 368 7.85 12.92 -13.96
CA GLN A 368 7.59 13.83 -12.84
C GLN A 368 7.28 15.26 -13.32
N THR A 369 8.01 15.75 -14.32
CA THR A 369 7.76 17.08 -14.90
C THR A 369 6.35 17.15 -15.53
N ASN A 370 5.96 16.14 -16.28
CA ASN A 370 4.64 16.04 -16.88
C ASN A 370 3.54 15.94 -15.81
N GLU A 371 3.77 15.19 -14.75
CA GLU A 371 2.85 15.05 -13.61
C GLU A 371 2.59 16.40 -12.93
N ILE A 372 3.65 17.15 -12.60
CA ILE A 372 3.53 18.48 -12.01
C ILE A 372 2.75 19.43 -12.93
N TYR A 373 3.02 19.36 -14.24
CA TYR A 373 2.29 20.15 -15.21
C TYR A 373 0.80 19.80 -15.27
N GLN A 374 0.46 18.52 -15.26
CA GLN A 374 -0.92 18.04 -15.22
C GLN A 374 -1.65 18.43 -13.94
N MET A 375 -1.00 18.29 -12.78
CA MET A 375 -1.55 18.72 -11.49
C MET A 375 -1.86 20.21 -11.48
N ARG A 376 -0.94 21.04 -11.96
CA ARG A 376 -1.14 22.48 -12.06
C ARG A 376 -2.32 22.85 -12.99
N ASN A 377 -2.47 22.13 -14.09
CA ASN A 377 -3.61 22.34 -14.97
C ASN A 377 -4.93 21.92 -14.31
N MET A 378 -4.93 20.84 -13.57
CA MET A 378 -6.10 20.38 -12.81
C MET A 378 -6.50 21.38 -11.74
N ASP A 379 -5.54 21.92 -10.98
CA ASP A 379 -5.78 22.96 -9.98
C ASP A 379 -6.40 24.22 -10.59
N ASN A 380 -5.92 24.65 -11.76
CA ASN A 380 -6.50 25.77 -12.48
C ASN A 380 -7.96 25.51 -12.91
N LEU A 381 -8.25 24.30 -13.42
CA LEU A 381 -9.61 23.91 -13.79
C LEU A 381 -10.55 23.83 -12.57
N LEU A 382 -10.06 23.35 -11.43
CA LEU A 382 -10.82 23.33 -10.18
C LEU A 382 -11.13 24.76 -9.71
N LEU A 383 -10.14 25.65 -9.77
CA LEU A 383 -10.31 27.05 -9.42
C LEU A 383 -11.36 27.75 -10.33
N GLU A 384 -11.27 27.52 -11.64
CA GLU A 384 -12.27 28.04 -12.59
C GLU A 384 -13.68 27.50 -12.30
N LYS A 385 -13.80 26.22 -11.97
CA LYS A 385 -15.07 25.60 -11.60
C LYS A 385 -15.65 26.20 -10.31
N GLU A 386 -14.82 26.47 -9.31
CA GLU A 386 -15.26 27.13 -8.08
C GLU A 386 -15.69 28.57 -8.33
N GLN A 387 -14.95 29.33 -9.15
CA GLN A 387 -15.32 30.67 -9.56
C GLN A 387 -16.66 30.67 -10.32
N TYR A 388 -16.85 29.70 -11.21
CA TYR A 388 -18.12 29.57 -11.95
C TYR A 388 -19.29 29.23 -10.99
N LYS A 389 -19.11 28.33 -10.04
CA LYS A 389 -20.14 28.05 -9.02
C LYS A 389 -20.47 29.26 -8.18
N ALA A 390 -19.47 30.03 -7.75
CA ALA A 390 -19.68 31.28 -7.02
C ALA A 390 -20.47 32.29 -7.86
N MET A 391 -20.12 32.46 -9.14
CA MET A 391 -20.81 33.34 -10.04
C MET A 391 -22.28 32.96 -10.22
N VAL A 392 -22.58 31.66 -10.42
CA VAL A 392 -23.96 31.17 -10.53
C VAL A 392 -24.75 31.42 -9.24
N HIS A 393 -24.12 31.22 -8.09
CA HIS A 393 -24.74 31.47 -6.78
C HIS A 393 -25.07 32.94 -6.60
N TYR A 394 -24.14 33.85 -6.88
CA TYR A 394 -24.42 35.30 -6.82
C TYR A 394 -25.46 35.78 -7.83
N ALA A 395 -25.46 35.22 -9.03
CA ALA A 395 -26.49 35.50 -10.01
C ALA A 395 -27.89 35.05 -9.52
N GLY A 396 -27.97 33.88 -8.90
CA GLY A 396 -29.19 33.37 -8.26
C GLY A 396 -29.71 34.29 -7.15
N LEU A 397 -28.81 34.74 -6.25
CA LEU A 397 -29.16 35.71 -5.21
C LEU A 397 -29.62 37.03 -5.79
N GLY A 398 -29.00 37.52 -6.86
CA GLY A 398 -29.43 38.73 -7.58
C GLY A 398 -30.85 38.61 -8.15
N LEU A 399 -31.18 37.47 -8.77
CA LEU A 399 -32.53 37.24 -9.30
C LEU A 399 -33.57 37.17 -8.17
N ILE A 400 -33.27 36.56 -7.04
CA ILE A 400 -34.15 36.55 -5.87
C ILE A 400 -34.39 37.97 -5.34
N ALA A 401 -33.35 38.79 -5.24
CA ALA A 401 -33.46 40.18 -4.80
C ALA A 401 -34.34 41.01 -5.77
N ILE A 402 -34.18 40.85 -7.07
CA ILE A 402 -35.03 41.50 -8.08
C ILE A 402 -36.49 41.05 -7.97
N ALA A 403 -36.72 39.75 -7.79
CA ALA A 403 -38.08 39.23 -7.59
C ALA A 403 -38.75 39.81 -6.34
N LEU A 404 -38.01 39.93 -5.22
CA LEU A 404 -38.49 40.56 -4.00
C LEU A 404 -38.83 42.05 -4.21
N LEU A 405 -37.99 42.79 -4.94
CA LEU A 405 -38.22 44.18 -5.24
C LEU A 405 -39.50 44.41 -6.08
N ILE A 406 -39.84 43.46 -6.96
CA ILE A 406 -41.05 43.52 -7.79
C ILE A 406 -42.28 43.07 -7.00
N LEU A 407 -42.17 42.03 -6.17
CA LEU A 407 -43.30 41.47 -5.44
C LEU A 407 -43.73 42.29 -4.23
N THR A 408 -42.80 42.91 -3.49
CA THR A 408 -43.11 43.68 -2.28
C THR A 408 -44.07 44.87 -2.54
N PRO A 409 -43.91 45.72 -3.58
CA PRO A 409 -44.86 46.76 -3.85
C PRO A 409 -46.25 46.22 -4.22
N SER A 410 -46.30 45.10 -4.94
CA SER A 410 -47.56 44.45 -5.31
C SER A 410 -48.31 43.91 -4.10
N VAL A 411 -47.62 43.24 -3.17
CA VAL A 411 -48.19 42.77 -1.91
C VAL A 411 -48.69 43.91 -1.04
N ILE A 412 -47.92 44.98 -0.92
CA ILE A 412 -48.28 46.19 -0.17
C ILE A 412 -49.54 46.79 -0.76
N ARG A 413 -49.64 46.94 -2.10
CA ARG A 413 -50.82 47.45 -2.81
C ARG A 413 -52.06 46.60 -2.54
N ILE A 414 -51.94 45.28 -2.60
CA ILE A 414 -53.04 44.35 -2.31
C ILE A 414 -53.47 44.48 -0.82
N TYR A 415 -52.54 44.63 0.06
CA TYR A 415 -52.86 44.84 1.48
C TYR A 415 -53.65 46.09 1.71
N TYR A 416 -53.26 47.24 1.13
CA TYR A 416 -53.98 48.51 1.26
C TYR A 416 -55.36 48.47 0.62
N VAL A 417 -55.51 47.83 -0.57
CA VAL A 417 -56.80 47.64 -1.21
C VAL A 417 -57.75 46.80 -0.34
N ARG A 418 -57.27 45.70 0.20
CA ARG A 418 -58.05 44.85 1.14
C ARG A 418 -58.47 45.60 2.41
N LYS A 419 -57.58 46.38 2.95
CA LYS A 419 -57.87 47.20 4.14
C LYS A 419 -58.92 48.26 3.86
N LYS A 420 -58.87 48.88 2.69
CA LYS A 420 -59.89 49.87 2.24
C LYS A 420 -61.26 49.22 2.07
N LEU A 421 -61.33 48.11 1.37
CA LEU A 421 -62.55 47.32 1.18
C LEU A 421 -63.19 46.88 2.52
N LYS A 422 -62.38 46.42 3.46
CA LYS A 422 -62.86 46.03 4.79
C LYS A 422 -63.47 47.20 5.57
N LYS A 423 -62.91 48.40 5.40
CA LYS A 423 -63.42 49.62 6.03
C LYS A 423 -64.74 50.06 5.40
N GLU A 424 -64.88 49.96 4.05
CA GLU A 424 -66.12 50.22 3.33
C GLU A 424 -67.23 49.22 3.72
N GLU A 425 -66.91 47.94 3.92
CA GLU A 425 -67.89 46.93 4.39
C GLU A 425 -68.34 47.19 5.85
N GLU A 426 -67.49 47.73 6.73
CA GLU A 426 -67.83 48.09 8.09
C GLU A 426 -68.65 49.39 8.16
N GLU A 427 -68.55 50.32 7.19
CA GLU A 427 -69.37 51.54 7.09
C GLU A 427 -70.75 51.29 6.46
N ILE A 428 -70.93 50.15 5.77
CA ILE A 428 -72.21 49.74 5.16
C ILE A 428 -73.06 48.93 6.13
N ARG A 429 -72.43 48.35 7.21
CA ARG A 429 -73.16 47.66 8.29
C ARG A 429 -73.59 48.62 9.38
#